data_44763fffdae0f43bf3b7a7dc7230975a
#
_entry.id   44763fffdae0f43bf3b7a7dc7230975a
#
_cell.length_a   1.000
_cell.length_b   1.000
_cell.length_c   1.000
_cell.angle_alpha   90.00
_cell.angle_beta   90.00
_cell.angle_gamma   90.00
#
_symmetry.space_group_name_H-M   'P 1'
#
loop_
_entity.id
_entity.type
_entity.pdbx_description
1 polymer ?
#
loop_
_entity_poly.entity_id
_entity_poly.type
_entity_poly.pdbx_seq_one_letter_code
_entity_poly.pdbx_strand_id
1 'polypeptide(L)'
;MTYRDLREFIAQLEAAGEMRRVAQVVDPRLEMTELCDRVLKAGGPALLFLHPRGDLRAPSGAPIPVLGNLFGTPERVARAMGADGAGWRESLREVGRLLAFLKEPEPPKGLKDAWQTTRPLVLKVMDMAPKIRSSAPCQDVVWEGGDVDLGRLPVQTCWPGDAGPLITWGLVVTKGPHKKRQNLGIYRQQVIARDKVIMRWLSTRGGALDFRDHALAHPGTPFPVAVALGADPATILGAVTPVPDTLSEYQFAGLLRGARTEIVKCVTHDLQVPAAAEIVLEGHLRPDAADPTGYETAAEGPFGDHTGYSTKWSASRSSRSSASRCAGIRSITRRTPASRPTSPRCSAWR
;
A
#
# COMPACT_ATOMS: atom_id res chain seq x y z
N MET A 1 -2.71 -6.87 -20.56
CA MET A 1 -2.60 -8.12 -19.77
C MET A 1 -3.18 -7.90 -18.39
N THR A 2 -4.01 -8.83 -17.91
CA THR A 2 -4.51 -8.79 -16.54
C THR A 2 -3.58 -9.58 -15.64
N TYR A 3 -3.35 -9.13 -14.43
CA TYR A 3 -2.61 -9.82 -13.37
C TYR A 3 -3.54 -9.96 -12.14
N ARG A 4 -3.33 -10.98 -11.33
CA ARG A 4 -4.15 -11.25 -10.12
C ARG A 4 -3.56 -10.63 -8.86
N ASP A 5 -2.25 -10.57 -8.78
CA ASP A 5 -1.50 -10.11 -7.61
C ASP A 5 -0.14 -9.49 -7.99
N LEU A 6 0.60 -9.02 -7.00
CA LEU A 6 1.93 -8.43 -7.20
C LEU A 6 2.94 -9.43 -7.78
N ARG A 7 2.87 -10.70 -7.39
CA ARG A 7 3.83 -11.74 -7.85
C ARG A 7 3.67 -12.01 -9.34
N GLU A 8 2.44 -12.08 -9.82
CA GLU A 8 2.16 -12.25 -11.25
C GLU A 8 2.58 -11.01 -12.05
N PHE A 9 2.37 -9.81 -11.50
CA PHE A 9 2.87 -8.58 -12.14
C PHE A 9 4.40 -8.54 -12.21
N ILE A 10 5.11 -8.94 -11.13
CA ILE A 10 6.56 -9.09 -11.14
C ILE A 10 7.01 -10.03 -12.25
N ALA A 11 6.36 -11.18 -12.41
CA ALA A 11 6.69 -12.13 -13.47
C ALA A 11 6.48 -11.53 -14.87
N GLN A 12 5.43 -10.73 -15.08
CA GLN A 12 5.20 -10.00 -16.33
C GLN A 12 6.29 -8.95 -16.60
N LEU A 13 6.75 -8.21 -15.58
CA LEU A 13 7.85 -7.26 -15.72
C LEU A 13 9.18 -7.97 -16.03
N GLU A 14 9.42 -9.14 -15.43
CA GLU A 14 10.60 -9.96 -15.76
C GLU A 14 10.58 -10.42 -17.21
N ALA A 15 9.45 -10.94 -17.68
CA ALA A 15 9.28 -11.35 -19.07
C ALA A 15 9.46 -10.20 -20.07
N ALA A 16 9.13 -8.97 -19.64
CA ALA A 16 9.31 -7.76 -20.45
C ALA A 16 10.72 -7.14 -20.34
N GLY A 17 11.62 -7.70 -19.51
CA GLY A 17 12.94 -7.13 -19.25
C GLY A 17 12.94 -5.87 -18.37
N GLU A 18 11.79 -5.55 -17.74
CA GLU A 18 11.59 -4.36 -16.92
C GLU A 18 11.78 -4.63 -15.41
N MET A 19 12.26 -5.81 -15.04
CA MET A 19 12.60 -6.22 -13.68
C MET A 19 13.97 -6.86 -13.64
N ARG A 20 14.73 -6.55 -12.58
CA ARG A 20 16.01 -7.20 -12.28
C ARG A 20 16.00 -7.78 -10.87
N ARG A 21 16.40 -9.05 -10.73
CA ARG A 21 16.66 -9.67 -9.43
C ARG A 21 18.08 -9.37 -9.00
N VAL A 22 18.24 -8.84 -7.79
CA VAL A 22 19.53 -8.57 -7.16
C VAL A 22 19.80 -9.69 -6.16
N ALA A 23 20.72 -10.59 -6.53
CA ALA A 23 21.08 -11.76 -5.71
C ALA A 23 22.14 -11.44 -4.63
N GLN A 24 22.83 -10.32 -4.76
CA GLN A 24 23.79 -9.85 -3.77
C GLN A 24 23.08 -9.46 -2.48
N VAL A 25 23.77 -9.59 -1.37
CA VAL A 25 23.31 -9.06 -0.08
C VAL A 25 23.42 -7.54 -0.12
N VAL A 26 22.30 -6.86 0.07
CA VAL A 26 22.19 -5.39 0.06
C VAL A 26 21.58 -4.91 1.36
N ASP A 27 22.11 -3.81 1.90
CA ASP A 27 21.65 -3.25 3.16
C ASP A 27 20.36 -2.42 2.95
N PRO A 28 19.26 -2.70 3.69
CA PRO A 28 18.08 -1.85 3.68
C PRO A 28 18.36 -0.42 4.16
N ARG A 29 19.44 -0.24 4.92
CA ARG A 29 19.86 1.08 5.37
C ARG A 29 20.71 1.74 4.29
N LEU A 30 20.16 2.74 3.62
CA LEU A 30 20.77 3.64 2.63
C LEU A 30 21.12 2.96 1.30
N GLU A 31 21.75 1.76 1.30
CA GLU A 31 22.30 1.14 0.10
C GLU A 31 21.21 0.78 -0.92
N MET A 32 20.11 0.17 -0.48
CA MET A 32 18.99 -0.16 -1.39
C MET A 32 18.40 1.09 -2.01
N THR A 33 18.24 2.16 -1.24
CA THR A 33 17.68 3.43 -1.73
C THR A 33 18.61 4.06 -2.76
N GLU A 34 19.92 4.09 -2.50
CA GLU A 34 20.91 4.62 -3.44
C GLU A 34 20.93 3.85 -4.77
N LEU A 35 20.85 2.52 -4.71
CA LEU A 35 20.73 1.70 -5.93
C LEU A 35 19.44 2.00 -6.69
N CYS A 36 18.32 2.10 -5.98
CA CYS A 36 17.03 2.45 -6.57
C CYS A 36 17.05 3.84 -7.21
N ASP A 37 17.64 4.85 -6.54
CA ASP A 37 17.73 6.22 -7.05
C ASP A 37 18.55 6.31 -8.33
N ARG A 38 19.73 5.69 -8.35
CA ARG A 38 20.58 5.64 -9.58
C ARG A 38 19.88 4.96 -10.74
N VAL A 39 19.27 3.80 -10.48
CA VAL A 39 18.56 3.05 -11.53
C VAL A 39 17.34 3.83 -12.03
N LEU A 40 16.62 4.49 -11.13
CA LEU A 40 15.48 5.34 -11.49
C LEU A 40 15.88 6.51 -12.38
N LYS A 41 16.94 7.24 -12.00
CA LYS A 41 17.49 8.37 -12.78
C LYS A 41 18.00 7.94 -14.17
N ALA A 42 18.46 6.71 -14.30
CA ALA A 42 18.86 6.12 -15.59
C ALA A 42 17.67 5.58 -16.41
N GLY A 43 16.42 5.72 -15.93
CA GLY A 43 15.23 5.12 -16.59
C GLY A 43 15.25 3.59 -16.59
N GLY A 44 15.95 2.98 -15.63
CA GLY A 44 16.18 1.55 -15.57
C GLY A 44 15.00 0.74 -15.00
N PRO A 45 15.19 -0.59 -14.86
CA PRO A 45 14.15 -1.52 -14.45
C PRO A 45 13.77 -1.39 -12.97
N ALA A 46 12.67 -2.01 -12.56
CA ALA A 46 12.37 -2.30 -11.17
C ALA A 46 13.41 -3.28 -10.59
N LEU A 47 13.67 -3.20 -9.28
CA LEU A 47 14.65 -4.03 -8.59
C LEU A 47 14.00 -4.90 -7.54
N LEU A 48 14.29 -6.21 -7.54
CA LEU A 48 13.88 -7.14 -6.51
C LEU A 48 15.12 -7.65 -5.77
N PHE A 49 15.38 -7.10 -4.58
CA PHE A 49 16.48 -7.51 -3.72
C PHE A 49 16.10 -8.80 -2.99
N LEU A 50 16.78 -9.90 -3.30
CA LEU A 50 16.45 -11.22 -2.77
C LEU A 50 16.98 -11.45 -1.35
N HIS A 51 18.08 -10.81 -1.02
CA HIS A 51 18.81 -11.02 0.22
C HIS A 51 19.11 -9.69 0.93
N PRO A 52 18.10 -9.06 1.57
CA PRO A 52 18.36 -7.90 2.43
C PRO A 52 19.27 -8.30 3.57
N ARG A 53 20.24 -7.43 3.93
CA ARG A 53 21.17 -7.65 5.06
C ARG A 53 20.39 -7.69 6.37
N GLY A 54 20.79 -8.58 7.28
CA GLY A 54 20.22 -8.75 8.61
C GLY A 54 19.47 -10.08 8.76
N ASP A 55 19.02 -10.37 9.99
CA ASP A 55 18.21 -11.56 10.30
C ASP A 55 16.73 -11.39 9.91
N LEU A 56 16.49 -10.73 8.79
CA LEU A 56 15.19 -10.38 8.25
C LEU A 56 14.54 -11.60 7.61
N ARG A 57 14.23 -12.58 8.43
CA ARG A 57 13.74 -13.89 7.96
C ARG A 57 12.30 -14.11 8.37
N ALA A 58 11.60 -14.73 7.44
CA ALA A 58 10.35 -15.37 7.73
C ALA A 58 10.53 -16.48 8.79
N PRO A 59 9.47 -16.90 9.49
CA PRO A 59 9.52 -18.10 10.35
C PRO A 59 10.01 -19.35 9.60
N SER A 60 9.79 -19.43 8.30
CA SER A 60 10.31 -20.47 7.41
C SER A 60 11.84 -20.40 7.20
N GLY A 61 12.55 -19.43 7.77
CA GLY A 61 13.98 -19.19 7.53
C GLY A 61 14.31 -18.50 6.21
N ALA A 62 13.33 -18.31 5.31
CA ALA A 62 13.55 -17.64 4.04
C ALA A 62 13.67 -16.11 4.21
N PRO A 63 14.59 -15.42 3.49
CA PRO A 63 14.67 -13.98 3.50
C PRO A 63 13.39 -13.35 2.96
N ILE A 64 13.02 -12.16 3.45
CA ILE A 64 11.90 -11.38 2.94
C ILE A 64 12.45 -10.42 1.87
N PRO A 65 12.14 -10.61 0.59
CA PRO A 65 12.68 -9.75 -0.46
C PRO A 65 12.10 -8.34 -0.42
N VAL A 66 12.86 -7.37 -0.95
CA VAL A 66 12.44 -5.96 -1.05
C VAL A 66 12.31 -5.59 -2.53
N LEU A 67 11.16 -4.98 -2.87
CA LEU A 67 10.88 -4.49 -4.22
C LEU A 67 11.04 -2.98 -4.27
N GLY A 68 11.88 -2.48 -5.17
CA GLY A 68 12.11 -1.07 -5.43
C GLY A 68 11.74 -0.68 -6.87
N ASN A 69 11.47 0.60 -7.09
CA ASN A 69 11.19 1.21 -8.40
C ASN A 69 10.04 0.59 -9.20
N LEU A 70 9.06 -0.02 -8.53
CA LEU A 70 7.94 -0.68 -9.23
C LEU A 70 7.26 0.26 -10.23
N PHE A 71 7.01 1.50 -9.84
CA PHE A 71 6.38 2.54 -10.66
C PHE A 71 7.39 3.58 -11.16
N GLY A 72 8.62 3.19 -11.42
CA GLY A 72 9.71 4.09 -11.79
C GLY A 72 9.64 4.64 -13.22
N THR A 73 8.75 4.12 -14.08
CA THR A 73 8.49 4.68 -15.41
C THR A 73 7.00 4.81 -15.68
N PRO A 74 6.57 5.77 -16.53
CA PRO A 74 5.17 5.91 -16.94
C PRO A 74 4.63 4.64 -17.62
N GLU A 75 5.46 3.91 -18.33
CA GLU A 75 5.10 2.63 -18.97
C GLU A 75 4.72 1.57 -17.93
N ARG A 76 5.51 1.44 -16.85
CA ARG A 76 5.18 0.51 -15.74
C ARG A 76 3.91 0.91 -15.01
N VAL A 77 3.69 2.22 -14.82
CA VAL A 77 2.42 2.73 -14.25
C VAL A 77 1.25 2.38 -15.16
N ALA A 78 1.36 2.61 -16.47
CA ALA A 78 0.32 2.27 -17.43
C ALA A 78 0.01 0.77 -17.44
N ARG A 79 1.06 -0.06 -17.45
CA ARG A 79 0.94 -1.53 -17.37
C ARG A 79 0.22 -1.97 -16.09
N ALA A 80 0.54 -1.34 -14.97
CA ALA A 80 -0.16 -1.58 -13.70
C ALA A 80 -1.63 -1.17 -13.73
N MET A 81 -2.02 -0.24 -14.59
CA MET A 81 -3.40 0.16 -14.85
C MET A 81 -4.08 -0.67 -15.98
N GLY A 82 -3.48 -1.80 -16.38
CA GLY A 82 -4.03 -2.68 -17.40
C GLY A 82 -3.72 -2.27 -18.83
N ALA A 83 -2.95 -1.19 -19.06
CA ALA A 83 -2.48 -0.81 -20.38
C ALA A 83 -1.31 -1.68 -20.83
N ASP A 84 -1.27 -2.05 -22.10
CA ASP A 84 -0.23 -2.90 -22.66
C ASP A 84 0.30 -2.35 -24.00
N GLY A 85 1.63 -2.53 -24.22
CA GLY A 85 2.27 -2.24 -25.48
C GLY A 85 2.35 -0.77 -25.90
N ALA A 86 2.42 -0.51 -27.20
CA ALA A 86 2.67 0.82 -27.78
C ALA A 86 1.61 1.89 -27.48
N GLY A 87 0.42 1.46 -27.10
CA GLY A 87 -0.74 2.35 -26.80
C GLY A 87 -0.82 2.87 -25.37
N TRP A 88 0.17 2.64 -24.51
CA TRP A 88 0.10 2.95 -23.09
C TRP A 88 -0.25 4.43 -22.76
N ARG A 89 0.20 5.37 -23.60
CA ARG A 89 -0.11 6.81 -23.42
C ARG A 89 -1.60 7.09 -23.58
N GLU A 90 -2.24 6.49 -24.58
CA GLU A 90 -3.69 6.67 -24.79
C GLU A 90 -4.49 5.98 -23.68
N SER A 91 -4.06 4.80 -23.24
CA SER A 91 -4.69 4.13 -22.09
C SER A 91 -4.62 4.96 -20.81
N LEU A 92 -3.51 5.65 -20.53
CA LEU A 92 -3.44 6.59 -19.41
C LEU A 92 -4.37 7.79 -19.58
N ARG A 93 -4.53 8.31 -20.82
CA ARG A 93 -5.52 9.38 -21.10
C ARG A 93 -6.95 8.90 -20.89
N GLU A 94 -7.26 7.65 -21.26
CA GLU A 94 -8.58 7.05 -21.01
C GLU A 94 -8.87 6.94 -19.50
N VAL A 95 -7.88 6.50 -18.70
CA VAL A 95 -8.01 6.52 -17.23
C VAL A 95 -8.22 7.94 -16.71
N GLY A 96 -7.52 8.93 -17.26
CA GLY A 96 -7.72 10.33 -16.93
C GLY A 96 -9.12 10.83 -17.25
N ARG A 97 -9.66 10.50 -18.43
CA ARG A 97 -11.06 10.82 -18.83
C ARG A 97 -12.08 10.15 -17.90
N LEU A 98 -11.85 8.88 -17.55
CA LEU A 98 -12.68 8.16 -16.59
C LEU A 98 -12.70 8.85 -15.22
N LEU A 99 -11.54 9.25 -14.70
CA LEU A 99 -11.44 9.97 -13.43
C LEU A 99 -12.13 11.33 -13.48
N ALA A 100 -11.97 12.08 -14.56
CA ALA A 100 -12.66 13.37 -14.75
C ALA A 100 -14.17 13.18 -14.73
N PHE A 101 -14.69 12.20 -15.48
CA PHE A 101 -16.11 11.87 -15.48
C PHE A 101 -16.63 11.42 -14.11
N LEU A 102 -15.85 10.62 -13.35
CA LEU A 102 -16.25 10.16 -12.02
C LEU A 102 -16.28 11.30 -11.00
N LYS A 103 -15.43 12.32 -11.15
CA LYS A 103 -15.41 13.50 -10.26
C LYS A 103 -16.53 14.49 -10.55
N GLU A 104 -16.76 14.76 -11.81
CA GLU A 104 -17.75 15.73 -12.28
C GLU A 104 -18.55 15.06 -13.40
N PRO A 105 -19.54 14.21 -13.05
CA PRO A 105 -20.36 13.56 -14.05
C PRO A 105 -21.15 14.60 -14.84
N GLU A 106 -20.87 14.74 -16.13
CA GLU A 106 -21.70 15.55 -17.00
C GLU A 106 -23.09 14.90 -17.13
N PRO A 107 -24.19 15.67 -17.00
CA PRO A 107 -25.51 15.14 -17.23
C PRO A 107 -25.61 14.65 -18.69
N PRO A 108 -26.25 13.50 -18.94
CA PRO A 108 -26.36 12.97 -20.29
C PRO A 108 -27.11 13.96 -21.21
N LYS A 109 -26.60 14.17 -22.42
CA LYS A 109 -27.16 15.09 -23.42
C LYS A 109 -28.47 14.61 -24.05
N GLY A 110 -29.12 13.64 -23.41
CA GLY A 110 -30.39 13.05 -23.85
C GLY A 110 -30.53 11.57 -23.53
N LEU A 111 -31.71 11.00 -23.76
CA LEU A 111 -32.00 9.59 -23.43
C LEU A 111 -31.07 8.62 -24.17
N LYS A 112 -30.65 8.92 -25.38
CA LYS A 112 -29.75 8.08 -26.18
C LYS A 112 -28.34 8.04 -25.57
N ASP A 113 -27.84 9.20 -25.16
CA ASP A 113 -26.53 9.31 -24.50
C ASP A 113 -26.53 8.66 -23.09
N ALA A 114 -27.63 8.84 -22.34
CA ALA A 114 -27.83 8.17 -21.06
C ALA A 114 -27.74 6.63 -21.17
N TRP A 115 -28.35 6.07 -22.22
CA TRP A 115 -28.37 4.63 -22.45
C TRP A 115 -27.05 4.08 -23.04
N GLN A 116 -26.43 4.81 -23.97
CA GLN A 116 -25.26 4.32 -24.70
C GLN A 116 -23.94 4.58 -23.99
N THR A 117 -23.83 5.67 -23.25
CA THR A 117 -22.56 6.11 -22.65
C THR A 117 -22.58 6.02 -21.11
N THR A 118 -23.55 6.66 -20.47
CA THR A 118 -23.57 6.81 -19.02
C THR A 118 -23.94 5.50 -18.31
N ARG A 119 -25.02 4.83 -18.74
CA ARG A 119 -25.49 3.59 -18.10
C ARG A 119 -24.48 2.45 -18.11
N PRO A 120 -23.80 2.12 -19.24
CA PRO A 120 -22.79 1.06 -19.23
C PRO A 120 -21.63 1.35 -18.27
N LEU A 121 -21.21 2.62 -18.17
CA LEU A 121 -20.14 3.01 -17.26
C LEU A 121 -20.57 2.88 -15.80
N VAL A 122 -21.76 3.35 -15.44
CA VAL A 122 -22.31 3.19 -14.08
C VAL A 122 -22.45 1.72 -13.71
N LEU A 123 -22.96 0.88 -14.61
CA LEU A 123 -23.06 -0.56 -14.35
C LEU A 123 -21.69 -1.21 -14.18
N LYS A 124 -20.71 -0.83 -14.99
CA LYS A 124 -19.32 -1.31 -14.85
C LYS A 124 -18.72 -0.90 -13.50
N VAL A 125 -18.96 0.32 -13.03
CA VAL A 125 -18.53 0.79 -11.72
C VAL A 125 -19.20 -0.02 -10.60
N MET A 126 -20.51 -0.25 -10.69
CA MET A 126 -21.25 -1.03 -9.68
C MET A 126 -20.81 -2.50 -9.65
N ASP A 127 -20.52 -3.09 -10.80
CA ASP A 127 -20.06 -4.48 -10.91
C ASP A 127 -18.66 -4.69 -10.32
N MET A 128 -17.88 -3.62 -10.13
CA MET A 128 -16.54 -3.67 -9.51
C MET A 128 -16.55 -3.56 -7.98
N ALA A 129 -17.70 -3.69 -7.31
CA ALA A 129 -17.75 -3.80 -5.86
C ALA A 129 -16.79 -4.87 -5.35
N PRO A 130 -15.99 -4.61 -4.29
CA PRO A 130 -14.99 -5.56 -3.82
C PRO A 130 -15.63 -6.89 -3.41
N LYS A 131 -14.91 -7.99 -3.63
CA LYS A 131 -15.34 -9.33 -3.28
C LYS A 131 -14.74 -9.73 -1.93
N ILE A 132 -15.59 -9.96 -0.93
CA ILE A 132 -15.15 -10.41 0.39
C ILE A 132 -14.85 -11.91 0.33
N ARG A 133 -13.67 -12.30 0.83
CA ARG A 133 -13.22 -13.69 0.98
C ARG A 133 -13.30 -14.09 2.44
N SER A 134 -13.58 -15.35 2.71
CA SER A 134 -13.56 -15.93 4.06
C SER A 134 -12.14 -16.18 4.58
N SER A 135 -11.19 -16.42 3.67
CA SER A 135 -9.76 -16.61 3.94
C SER A 135 -8.93 -16.10 2.77
N ALA A 136 -7.67 -15.79 3.00
CA ALA A 136 -6.81 -15.27 1.97
C ALA A 136 -5.32 -15.59 2.22
N PRO A 137 -4.50 -15.67 1.16
CA PRO A 137 -3.06 -15.94 1.27
C PRO A 137 -2.29 -14.98 2.18
N CYS A 138 -2.75 -13.73 2.32
CA CYS A 138 -2.11 -12.77 3.24
C CYS A 138 -2.22 -13.19 4.71
N GLN A 139 -2.99 -14.21 5.04
CA GLN A 139 -3.21 -14.76 6.39
C GLN A 139 -2.59 -16.15 6.59
N ASP A 140 -1.77 -16.65 5.67
CA ASP A 140 -1.14 -17.97 5.77
C ASP A 140 -0.24 -18.12 7.00
N VAL A 141 0.42 -17.03 7.41
CA VAL A 141 1.29 -16.98 8.59
C VAL A 141 0.85 -15.81 9.46
N VAL A 142 0.65 -16.05 10.74
CA VAL A 142 0.18 -15.05 11.70
C VAL A 142 1.17 -14.94 12.86
N TRP A 143 1.59 -13.73 13.18
CA TRP A 143 2.38 -13.38 14.37
C TRP A 143 1.51 -12.53 15.29
N GLU A 144 1.37 -12.93 16.53
CA GLU A 144 0.55 -12.23 17.51
C GLU A 144 1.29 -12.04 18.82
N GLY A 145 0.89 -11.02 19.58
CA GLY A 145 1.43 -10.76 20.92
C GLY A 145 2.94 -10.64 20.95
N GLY A 146 3.61 -11.53 21.68
CA GLY A 146 5.07 -11.52 21.84
C GLY A 146 5.87 -11.85 20.57
N ASP A 147 5.26 -12.42 19.56
CA ASP A 147 5.92 -12.74 18.29
C ASP A 147 5.95 -11.56 17.33
N VAL A 148 5.15 -10.53 17.57
CA VAL A 148 5.14 -9.30 16.77
C VAL A 148 6.47 -8.59 16.89
N ASP A 149 7.19 -8.45 15.78
CA ASP A 149 8.47 -7.76 15.71
C ASP A 149 8.69 -7.13 14.32
N LEU A 150 8.50 -5.82 14.25
CA LEU A 150 8.74 -5.02 13.05
C LEU A 150 10.22 -5.00 12.63
N GLY A 151 11.14 -5.25 13.56
CA GLY A 151 12.57 -5.38 13.28
C GLY A 151 12.90 -6.60 12.41
N ARG A 152 11.99 -7.56 12.28
CA ARG A 152 12.12 -8.72 11.38
C ARG A 152 11.71 -8.41 9.93
N LEU A 153 11.17 -7.22 9.67
CA LEU A 153 10.81 -6.77 8.33
C LEU A 153 11.95 -5.91 7.75
N PRO A 154 12.29 -6.04 6.47
CA PRO A 154 13.33 -5.25 5.82
C PRO A 154 12.88 -3.82 5.52
N VAL A 155 12.45 -3.10 6.57
CA VAL A 155 12.03 -1.71 6.45
C VAL A 155 13.25 -0.83 6.21
N GLN A 156 13.20 -0.02 5.14
CA GLN A 156 14.34 0.79 4.72
C GLN A 156 14.51 2.05 5.57
N THR A 157 15.78 2.41 5.84
CA THR A 157 16.17 3.80 6.17
C THR A 157 16.70 4.41 4.89
N CYS A 158 15.95 5.38 4.32
CA CYS A 158 16.15 5.77 2.93
C CYS A 158 17.33 6.72 2.71
N TRP A 159 17.48 7.76 3.55
CA TRP A 159 18.45 8.83 3.31
C TRP A 159 19.35 9.07 4.51
N PRO A 160 20.58 9.60 4.30
CA PRO A 160 21.41 10.11 5.38
C PRO A 160 20.66 11.19 6.17
N GLY A 161 20.58 11.03 7.49
CA GLY A 161 19.86 11.97 8.35
C GLY A 161 18.39 11.61 8.62
N ASP A 162 17.85 10.57 7.98
CA ASP A 162 16.54 10.02 8.36
C ASP A 162 16.55 9.49 9.78
N ALA A 163 15.48 9.74 10.52
CA ALA A 163 15.35 9.38 11.94
C ALA A 163 15.33 7.87 12.20
N GLY A 164 15.05 7.06 11.19
CA GLY A 164 15.00 5.60 11.31
C GLY A 164 14.25 4.91 10.17
N PRO A 165 13.91 3.62 10.35
CA PRO A 165 13.21 2.85 9.32
C PRO A 165 11.82 3.42 9.03
N LEU A 166 11.50 3.54 7.72
CA LEU A 166 10.28 4.15 7.24
C LEU A 166 9.54 3.23 6.26
N ILE A 167 8.33 2.83 6.62
CA ILE A 167 7.42 2.15 5.70
C ILE A 167 6.84 3.22 4.75
N THR A 168 7.24 3.18 3.49
CA THR A 168 6.93 4.22 2.49
C THR A 168 5.66 3.93 1.69
N TRP A 169 5.36 2.66 1.43
CA TRP A 169 4.26 2.21 0.57
C TRP A 169 3.19 1.40 1.32
N GLY A 170 3.00 1.67 2.61
CA GLY A 170 1.94 1.05 3.40
C GLY A 170 0.56 1.54 2.99
N LEU A 171 -0.30 0.64 2.54
CA LEU A 171 -1.71 0.90 2.28
C LEU A 171 -2.47 0.88 3.60
N VAL A 172 -2.80 2.05 4.12
CA VAL A 172 -3.49 2.19 5.41
C VAL A 172 -4.99 2.13 5.19
N VAL A 173 -5.62 1.20 5.90
CA VAL A 173 -7.07 1.01 5.92
C VAL A 173 -7.61 1.58 7.21
N THR A 174 -8.62 2.44 7.12
CA THR A 174 -9.37 3.02 8.24
C THR A 174 -10.86 3.02 7.94
N LYS A 175 -11.67 3.19 8.98
CA LYS A 175 -13.11 3.36 8.81
C LYS A 175 -13.66 4.26 9.91
N GLY A 176 -14.29 5.36 9.51
CA GLY A 176 -15.03 6.22 10.43
C GLY A 176 -16.33 5.57 10.93
N PRO A 177 -16.82 5.94 12.13
CA PRO A 177 -17.98 5.29 12.76
C PRO A 177 -19.28 5.44 11.97
N HIS A 178 -19.41 6.51 11.20
CA HIS A 178 -20.62 6.82 10.42
C HIS A 178 -20.49 6.44 8.93
N LYS A 179 -19.36 5.85 8.52
CA LYS A 179 -19.10 5.49 7.12
C LYS A 179 -19.44 4.02 6.86
N LYS A 180 -20.13 3.78 5.75
CA LYS A 180 -20.41 2.40 5.27
C LYS A 180 -19.17 1.74 4.67
N ARG A 181 -18.28 2.51 4.06
CA ARG A 181 -17.06 2.04 3.38
C ARG A 181 -15.81 2.45 4.15
N GLN A 182 -14.76 1.71 3.93
CA GLN A 182 -13.43 1.97 4.43
C GLN A 182 -12.70 2.97 3.53
N ASN A 183 -11.78 3.71 4.11
CA ASN A 183 -10.78 4.49 3.41
C ASN A 183 -9.54 3.63 3.18
N LEU A 184 -8.94 3.74 2.01
CA LEU A 184 -7.64 3.17 1.68
C LEU A 184 -6.73 4.31 1.19
N GLY A 185 -5.59 4.49 1.84
CA GLY A 185 -4.66 5.54 1.46
C GLY A 185 -3.22 5.19 1.79
N ILE A 186 -2.26 5.83 1.12
CA ILE A 186 -0.84 5.68 1.44
C ILE A 186 -0.44 6.77 2.41
N TYR A 187 0.05 6.36 3.58
CA TYR A 187 0.62 7.24 4.60
C TYR A 187 1.91 6.62 5.10
N ARG A 188 2.97 7.41 5.23
CA ARG A 188 4.25 6.92 5.72
C ARG A 188 4.17 6.54 7.19
N GLN A 189 4.86 5.46 7.58
CA GLN A 189 4.94 5.03 8.98
C GLN A 189 6.40 4.88 9.40
N GLN A 190 6.81 5.62 10.43
CA GLN A 190 8.12 5.46 11.05
C GLN A 190 8.05 4.33 12.09
N VAL A 191 8.92 3.34 11.98
CA VAL A 191 9.07 2.30 13.00
C VAL A 191 9.85 2.88 14.17
N ILE A 192 9.29 2.83 15.39
CA ILE A 192 9.89 3.39 16.60
C ILE A 192 10.13 2.36 17.70
N ALA A 193 9.49 1.20 17.59
CA ALA A 193 9.71 0.10 18.52
C ALA A 193 9.36 -1.22 17.82
N ARG A 194 9.56 -2.32 18.53
CA ARG A 194 9.27 -3.67 18.07
C ARG A 194 7.83 -3.84 17.53
N ASP A 195 6.87 -3.18 18.18
CA ASP A 195 5.44 -3.28 17.91
C ASP A 195 4.77 -1.90 17.71
N LYS A 196 5.55 -0.83 17.48
CA LYS A 196 5.01 0.53 17.36
C LYS A 196 5.50 1.24 16.11
N VAL A 197 4.57 1.92 15.45
CA VAL A 197 4.85 2.84 14.36
C VAL A 197 4.23 4.21 14.65
N ILE A 198 4.88 5.26 14.16
CA ILE A 198 4.26 6.58 14.05
C ILE A 198 3.62 6.69 12.68
N MET A 199 2.37 7.09 12.63
CA MET A 199 1.63 7.35 11.40
C MET A 199 1.32 8.84 11.27
N ARG A 200 1.80 9.45 10.20
CA ARG A 200 1.55 10.87 9.95
C ARG A 200 0.35 11.04 9.02
N TRP A 201 -0.66 11.74 9.51
CA TRP A 201 -1.82 12.14 8.74
C TRP A 201 -1.91 13.65 8.60
N LEU A 202 -2.14 14.12 7.37
CA LEU A 202 -2.60 15.48 7.14
C LEU A 202 -4.09 15.55 7.48
N SER A 203 -4.52 16.60 8.14
CA SER A 203 -5.87 16.75 8.70
C SER A 203 -7.02 16.62 7.69
N THR A 204 -6.74 16.85 6.41
CA THR A 204 -7.69 16.79 5.30
C THR A 204 -7.78 15.42 4.62
N ARG A 205 -6.93 14.45 5.01
CA ARG A 205 -6.90 13.13 4.40
C ARG A 205 -7.90 12.18 5.04
N GLY A 206 -8.39 11.21 4.25
CA GLY A 206 -9.44 10.28 4.65
C GLY A 206 -9.18 9.57 5.99
N GLY A 207 -7.97 9.06 6.22
CA GLY A 207 -7.62 8.43 7.51
C GLY A 207 -7.67 9.39 8.70
N ALA A 208 -7.26 10.65 8.53
CA ALA A 208 -7.37 11.66 9.58
C ALA A 208 -8.83 12.03 9.89
N LEU A 209 -9.68 12.08 8.86
CA LEU A 209 -11.10 12.36 9.01
C LEU A 209 -11.80 11.21 9.74
N ASP A 210 -11.53 9.96 9.35
CA ASP A 210 -12.07 8.77 10.01
C ASP A 210 -11.69 8.72 11.50
N PHE A 211 -10.40 9.00 11.78
CA PHE A 211 -9.90 9.06 13.15
C PHE A 211 -10.57 10.18 13.97
N ARG A 212 -10.70 11.39 13.40
CA ARG A 212 -11.35 12.52 14.07
C ARG A 212 -12.79 12.18 14.42
N ASP A 213 -13.54 11.62 13.47
CA ASP A 213 -14.94 11.27 13.67
C ASP A 213 -15.09 10.15 14.72
N HIS A 214 -14.13 9.18 14.75
CA HIS A 214 -14.09 8.15 15.80
C HIS A 214 -13.78 8.75 17.18
N ALA A 215 -12.79 9.63 17.29
CA ALA A 215 -12.42 10.25 18.55
C ALA A 215 -13.56 11.10 19.15
N LEU A 216 -14.40 11.67 18.30
CA LEU A 216 -15.60 12.41 18.74
C LEU A 216 -16.75 11.47 19.15
N ALA A 217 -16.98 10.39 18.39
CA ALA A 217 -18.09 9.46 18.65
C ALA A 217 -17.78 8.47 19.78
N HIS A 218 -16.53 8.10 19.97
CA HIS A 218 -16.06 7.07 20.90
C HIS A 218 -14.80 7.53 21.64
N PRO A 219 -14.89 8.60 22.48
CA PRO A 219 -13.73 9.14 23.18
C PRO A 219 -13.10 8.08 24.10
N GLY A 220 -11.77 8.05 24.15
CA GLY A 220 -11.03 7.14 24.99
C GLY A 220 -11.01 5.67 24.52
N THR A 221 -11.53 5.36 23.34
CA THR A 221 -11.48 3.98 22.79
C THR A 221 -10.41 3.83 21.73
N PRO A 222 -9.75 2.65 21.62
CA PRO A 222 -8.76 2.40 20.57
C PRO A 222 -9.36 2.52 19.17
N PHE A 223 -8.67 3.22 18.27
CA PHE A 223 -9.08 3.33 16.86
C PHE A 223 -8.36 2.27 16.02
N PRO A 224 -9.09 1.32 15.38
CA PRO A 224 -8.48 0.25 14.60
C PRO A 224 -7.87 0.79 13.31
N VAL A 225 -6.69 0.26 12.97
CA VAL A 225 -5.98 0.53 11.72
C VAL A 225 -5.37 -0.76 11.18
N ALA A 226 -5.31 -0.90 9.87
CA ALA A 226 -4.54 -1.94 9.22
C ALA A 226 -3.63 -1.34 8.15
N VAL A 227 -2.48 -1.96 7.92
CA VAL A 227 -1.52 -1.55 6.89
C VAL A 227 -1.18 -2.74 6.02
N ALA A 228 -1.55 -2.69 4.75
CA ALA A 228 -1.21 -3.74 3.79
C ALA A 228 0.04 -3.34 2.99
N LEU A 229 1.00 -4.26 2.90
CA LEU A 229 2.24 -4.12 2.13
C LEU A 229 2.24 -5.14 0.99
N GLY A 230 2.66 -4.72 -0.19
CA GLY A 230 2.75 -5.61 -1.34
C GLY A 230 1.39 -6.05 -1.89
N ALA A 231 0.39 -5.20 -1.87
CA ALA A 231 -0.85 -5.41 -2.59
C ALA A 231 -0.62 -5.41 -4.12
N ASP A 232 -1.62 -5.81 -4.89
CA ASP A 232 -1.55 -5.71 -6.35
C ASP A 232 -1.39 -4.25 -6.82
N PRO A 233 -0.70 -4.02 -7.95
CA PRO A 233 -0.37 -2.66 -8.42
C PRO A 233 -1.56 -1.75 -8.63
N ALA A 234 -2.70 -2.25 -9.15
CA ALA A 234 -3.90 -1.43 -9.33
C ALA A 234 -4.47 -0.96 -7.99
N THR A 235 -4.42 -1.80 -6.96
CA THR A 235 -4.83 -1.42 -5.60
C THR A 235 -3.89 -0.38 -5.00
N ILE A 236 -2.57 -0.49 -5.23
CA ILE A 236 -1.59 0.51 -4.79
C ILE A 236 -1.87 1.86 -5.49
N LEU A 237 -2.04 1.86 -6.80
CA LEU A 237 -2.34 3.08 -7.56
C LEU A 237 -3.72 3.66 -7.22
N GLY A 238 -4.71 2.81 -6.96
CA GLY A 238 -6.03 3.23 -6.49
C GLY A 238 -5.97 3.98 -5.16
N ALA A 239 -5.10 3.55 -4.25
CA ALA A 239 -4.94 4.17 -2.93
C ALA A 239 -4.30 5.58 -2.98
N VAL A 240 -3.58 5.94 -4.04
CA VAL A 240 -3.00 7.28 -4.22
C VAL A 240 -3.83 8.18 -5.12
N THR A 241 -4.78 7.59 -5.86
CA THR A 241 -5.61 8.34 -6.79
C THR A 241 -6.75 9.02 -6.04
N PRO A 242 -6.96 10.32 -6.21
CA PRO A 242 -8.08 11.03 -5.58
C PRO A 242 -9.39 10.65 -6.27
N VAL A 243 -10.06 9.61 -5.77
CA VAL A 243 -11.39 9.18 -6.23
C VAL A 243 -12.49 9.98 -5.52
N PRO A 244 -13.66 10.16 -6.14
CA PRO A 244 -14.79 10.83 -5.49
C PRO A 244 -15.32 10.00 -4.31
N ASP A 245 -15.94 10.70 -3.36
CA ASP A 245 -16.47 10.06 -2.13
C ASP A 245 -17.55 9.00 -2.39
N THR A 246 -18.12 8.94 -3.56
CA THR A 246 -19.09 7.93 -4.00
C THR A 246 -18.47 6.60 -4.42
N LEU A 247 -17.16 6.58 -4.69
CA LEU A 247 -16.42 5.41 -5.17
C LEU A 247 -15.36 4.99 -4.14
N SER A 248 -15.27 3.70 -3.82
CA SER A 248 -14.18 3.23 -2.98
C SER A 248 -12.92 3.00 -3.80
N GLU A 249 -11.75 3.15 -3.18
CA GLU A 249 -10.45 2.89 -3.79
C GLU A 249 -10.35 1.42 -4.28
N TYR A 250 -10.97 0.48 -3.59
CA TYR A 250 -11.06 -0.93 -4.02
C TYR A 250 -11.88 -1.12 -5.30
N GLN A 251 -13.00 -0.38 -5.45
CA GLN A 251 -13.78 -0.41 -6.70
C GLN A 251 -12.98 0.20 -7.85
N PHE A 252 -12.31 1.33 -7.58
CA PHE A 252 -11.46 1.98 -8.58
C PHE A 252 -10.30 1.08 -9.00
N ALA A 253 -9.63 0.42 -8.07
CA ALA A 253 -8.60 -0.59 -8.38
C ALA A 253 -9.16 -1.72 -9.26
N GLY A 254 -10.39 -2.16 -8.99
CA GLY A 254 -11.08 -3.15 -9.82
C GLY A 254 -11.35 -2.65 -11.24
N LEU A 255 -11.72 -1.37 -11.40
CA LEU A 255 -11.90 -0.74 -12.72
C LEU A 255 -10.60 -0.69 -13.51
N LEU A 256 -9.48 -0.32 -12.85
CA LEU A 256 -8.14 -0.29 -13.46
C LEU A 256 -7.69 -1.68 -13.92
N ARG A 257 -7.86 -2.68 -13.06
CA ARG A 257 -7.42 -4.05 -13.34
C ARG A 257 -8.37 -4.82 -14.25
N GLY A 258 -9.62 -4.38 -14.39
CA GLY A 258 -10.66 -5.10 -15.13
C GLY A 258 -11.23 -6.32 -14.38
N ALA A 259 -10.99 -6.43 -13.05
CA ALA A 259 -11.49 -7.50 -12.20
C ALA A 259 -11.74 -7.00 -10.78
N ARG A 260 -12.77 -7.50 -10.11
CA ARG A 260 -13.14 -7.11 -8.74
C ARG A 260 -11.97 -7.31 -7.77
N THR A 261 -11.70 -6.33 -6.93
CA THR A 261 -10.70 -6.44 -5.88
C THR A 261 -11.18 -7.41 -4.81
N GLU A 262 -10.37 -8.44 -4.52
CA GLU A 262 -10.65 -9.36 -3.42
C GLU A 262 -10.10 -8.80 -2.12
N ILE A 263 -10.92 -8.81 -1.09
CA ILE A 263 -10.58 -8.33 0.25
C ILE A 263 -10.93 -9.40 1.29
N VAL A 264 -10.24 -9.38 2.41
CA VAL A 264 -10.46 -10.30 3.53
C VAL A 264 -10.53 -9.51 4.84
N LYS A 265 -11.34 -9.96 5.78
CA LYS A 265 -11.40 -9.39 7.13
C LYS A 265 -10.07 -9.59 7.85
N CYS A 266 -9.61 -8.57 8.57
CA CYS A 266 -8.46 -8.67 9.47
C CYS A 266 -8.67 -9.73 10.55
N VAL A 267 -7.59 -10.24 11.12
CA VAL A 267 -7.63 -11.25 12.18
C VAL A 267 -8.07 -10.62 13.50
N THR A 268 -7.60 -9.40 13.80
CA THR A 268 -7.79 -8.77 15.12
C THR A 268 -8.94 -7.76 15.20
N HIS A 269 -9.51 -7.33 14.06
CA HIS A 269 -10.59 -6.35 14.01
C HIS A 269 -11.39 -6.42 12.69
N ASP A 270 -12.45 -5.60 12.55
CA ASP A 270 -13.41 -5.70 11.44
C ASP A 270 -12.98 -5.00 10.14
N LEU A 271 -11.80 -4.40 10.07
CA LEU A 271 -11.30 -3.84 8.82
C LEU A 271 -11.02 -4.94 7.80
N GLN A 272 -11.13 -4.58 6.53
CA GLN A 272 -10.92 -5.48 5.41
C GLN A 272 -9.72 -5.00 4.59
N VAL A 273 -8.79 -5.90 4.32
CA VAL A 273 -7.53 -5.63 3.63
C VAL A 273 -7.46 -6.36 2.30
N PRO A 274 -6.61 -5.94 1.34
CA PRO A 274 -6.41 -6.68 0.10
C PRO A 274 -5.99 -8.13 0.37
N ALA A 275 -6.75 -9.08 -0.15
CA ALA A 275 -6.54 -10.51 0.08
C ALA A 275 -5.19 -11.02 -0.47
N ALA A 276 -4.68 -10.35 -1.51
CA ALA A 276 -3.41 -10.68 -2.17
C ALA A 276 -2.19 -9.92 -1.61
N ALA A 277 -2.34 -9.16 -0.52
CA ALA A 277 -1.21 -8.46 0.11
C ALA A 277 -0.13 -9.46 0.56
N GLU A 278 1.12 -9.03 0.51
CA GLU A 278 2.24 -9.87 0.97
C GLU A 278 2.36 -9.87 2.49
N ILE A 279 2.13 -8.72 3.14
CA ILE A 279 2.18 -8.54 4.60
C ILE A 279 1.04 -7.61 5.01
N VAL A 280 0.41 -7.89 6.14
CA VAL A 280 -0.57 -7.00 6.78
C VAL A 280 -0.16 -6.77 8.23
N LEU A 281 -0.10 -5.51 8.62
CA LEU A 281 0.09 -5.08 10.01
C LEU A 281 -1.28 -4.64 10.54
N GLU A 282 -1.73 -5.24 11.62
CA GLU A 282 -2.99 -4.92 12.26
C GLU A 282 -2.75 -4.31 13.64
N GLY A 283 -3.41 -3.21 13.93
CA GLY A 283 -3.17 -2.51 15.19
C GLY A 283 -4.22 -1.45 15.50
N HIS A 284 -3.90 -0.66 16.51
CA HIS A 284 -4.79 0.41 16.99
C HIS A 284 -4.00 1.66 17.32
N LEU A 285 -4.57 2.83 17.05
CA LEU A 285 -4.17 4.04 17.76
C LEU A 285 -4.72 3.94 19.18
N ARG A 286 -3.84 4.06 20.15
CA ARG A 286 -4.20 3.90 21.56
C ARG A 286 -4.55 5.25 22.19
N PRO A 287 -5.55 5.30 23.06
CA PRO A 287 -5.76 6.44 23.95
C PRO A 287 -4.49 6.71 24.78
N ASP A 288 -4.22 7.97 25.05
CA ASP A 288 -3.12 8.38 25.91
C ASP A 288 -3.53 8.10 27.38
N ALA A 289 -2.68 7.36 28.11
CA ALA A 289 -2.92 7.07 29.51
C ALA A 289 -2.89 8.35 30.40
N ALA A 290 -2.17 9.38 29.97
CA ALA A 290 -2.04 10.66 30.68
C ALA A 290 -3.12 11.68 30.29
N ASP A 291 -3.79 11.50 29.13
CA ASP A 291 -4.89 12.35 28.65
C ASP A 291 -6.03 11.46 28.13
N PRO A 292 -7.08 11.24 28.93
CA PRO A 292 -8.22 10.39 28.56
C PRO A 292 -8.97 10.85 27.28
N THR A 293 -8.77 12.10 26.86
CA THR A 293 -9.36 12.66 25.64
C THR A 293 -8.40 12.63 24.46
N GLY A 294 -7.14 12.30 24.71
CA GLY A 294 -6.05 12.26 23.76
C GLY A 294 -5.71 10.85 23.27
N TYR A 295 -4.78 10.80 22.35
CA TYR A 295 -4.20 9.56 21.84
C TYR A 295 -2.69 9.66 21.86
N GLU A 296 -1.99 8.53 22.02
CA GLU A 296 -0.53 8.47 22.02
C GLU A 296 0.05 9.18 20.78
N THR A 297 0.96 10.09 21.01
CA THR A 297 1.69 10.83 19.97
C THR A 297 3.18 10.71 20.18
N ALA A 298 3.96 10.81 19.11
CA ALA A 298 5.40 10.89 19.18
C ALA A 298 5.94 11.87 18.15
N ALA A 299 7.16 12.35 18.35
CA ALA A 299 7.86 13.16 17.38
C ALA A 299 8.27 12.31 16.18
N GLU A 300 7.89 12.72 14.98
CA GLU A 300 8.24 12.08 13.73
C GLU A 300 9.44 12.79 13.07
N GLY A 301 10.31 12.01 12.49
CA GLY A 301 11.40 12.51 11.66
C GLY A 301 12.64 12.97 12.42
N PRO A 302 13.54 13.64 11.72
CA PRO A 302 13.40 14.19 10.36
C PRO A 302 13.38 13.10 9.27
N PHE A 303 12.74 13.43 8.14
CA PHE A 303 12.75 12.61 6.91
C PHE A 303 12.87 13.50 5.68
N GLY A 304 13.60 13.04 4.67
CA GLY A 304 13.61 13.65 3.35
C GLY A 304 12.22 13.61 2.69
N ASP A 305 11.87 14.66 1.94
CA ASP A 305 10.65 14.75 1.15
C ASP A 305 11.00 14.79 -0.35
N HIS A 306 10.05 14.43 -1.20
CA HIS A 306 10.16 14.49 -2.66
C HIS A 306 10.53 15.90 -3.20
N THR A 307 10.31 16.93 -2.42
CA THR A 307 10.72 18.31 -2.73
C THR A 307 12.22 18.56 -2.58
N GLY A 308 13.00 17.60 -2.05
CA GLY A 308 14.41 17.75 -1.74
C GLY A 308 14.70 18.43 -0.38
N TYR A 309 13.67 18.77 0.37
CA TYR A 309 13.81 19.32 1.73
C TYR A 309 13.63 18.23 2.78
N SER A 310 14.43 18.28 3.83
CA SER A 310 14.18 17.46 5.04
C SER A 310 13.14 18.14 5.91
N THR A 311 12.17 17.38 6.40
CA THR A 311 11.29 17.87 7.46
C THR A 311 12.13 18.08 8.71
N LYS A 312 12.24 19.34 9.18
CA LYS A 312 12.88 19.63 10.46
C LYS A 312 12.12 18.92 11.56
N TRP A 313 12.86 18.49 12.58
CA TRP A 313 12.27 17.97 13.82
C TRP A 313 11.22 18.96 14.34
N SER A 314 9.95 18.64 14.24
CA SER A 314 8.89 19.53 14.73
C SER A 314 8.35 18.98 16.03
N ALA A 315 9.01 19.33 17.13
CA ALA A 315 8.40 19.33 18.45
C ALA A 315 7.37 20.47 18.60
N SER A 316 6.70 20.87 17.51
CA SER A 316 5.78 22.01 17.60
C SER A 316 4.43 21.55 18.15
N ARG A 317 4.19 21.89 19.40
CA ARG A 317 2.87 21.90 20.06
C ARG A 317 1.84 22.82 19.36
N SER A 318 2.16 23.42 18.22
CA SER A 318 1.37 24.56 17.70
C SER A 318 0.64 24.34 16.38
N SER A 319 0.72 23.17 15.72
CA SER A 319 -0.13 22.95 14.55
C SER A 319 -1.08 21.77 14.79
N ARG A 320 -2.32 22.07 15.12
CA ARG A 320 -3.47 21.13 15.12
C ARG A 320 -3.73 20.54 13.72
N SER A 321 -2.92 20.86 12.73
CA SER A 321 -3.14 20.51 11.32
C SER A 321 -2.46 19.23 10.84
N SER A 322 -1.45 18.70 11.54
CA SER A 322 -0.84 17.39 11.23
C SER A 322 -0.37 16.73 12.52
N ALA A 323 -1.03 15.65 12.91
CA ALA A 323 -0.67 14.91 14.11
C ALA A 323 0.01 13.60 13.74
N SER A 324 1.19 13.36 14.34
CA SER A 324 1.88 12.07 14.28
C SER A 324 1.36 11.18 15.40
N ARG A 325 0.62 10.13 15.05
CA ARG A 325 -0.03 9.22 15.97
C ARG A 325 0.73 7.92 16.11
N CYS A 326 0.81 7.40 17.34
CA CYS A 326 1.39 6.09 17.60
C CYS A 326 0.36 4.99 17.41
N ALA A 327 0.66 4.04 16.52
CA ALA A 327 -0.11 2.81 16.38
C ALA A 327 0.65 1.64 17.00
N GLY A 328 0.03 0.97 17.97
CA GLY A 328 0.52 -0.29 18.51
C GLY A 328 0.06 -1.44 17.63
N ILE A 329 1.00 -2.23 17.08
CA ILE A 329 0.73 -3.38 16.23
C ILE A 329 0.40 -4.59 17.11
N ARG A 330 -0.71 -5.25 16.82
CA ARG A 330 -1.23 -6.41 17.57
C ARG A 330 -0.98 -7.72 16.84
N SER A 331 -0.97 -7.68 15.50
CA SER A 331 -0.75 -8.85 14.66
C SER A 331 -0.03 -8.44 13.39
N ILE A 332 0.83 -9.33 12.90
CA ILE A 332 1.45 -9.28 11.58
C ILE A 332 1.05 -10.56 10.86
N THR A 333 0.31 -10.45 9.77
CA THR A 333 -0.02 -11.57 8.91
C THR A 333 0.75 -11.47 7.61
N ARG A 334 1.07 -12.60 6.99
CA ARG A 334 1.82 -12.63 5.74
C ARG A 334 1.49 -13.84 4.88
N ARG A 335 1.73 -13.69 3.59
CA ARG A 335 1.62 -14.74 2.59
C ARG A 335 2.85 -15.66 2.65
N THR A 336 2.65 -16.97 2.49
CA THR A 336 3.75 -17.92 2.36
C THR A 336 4.60 -17.61 1.12
N PRO A 337 5.94 -17.82 1.18
CA PRO A 337 6.79 -17.72 0.00
C PRO A 337 6.24 -18.61 -1.13
N ALA A 338 6.33 -18.15 -2.38
CA ALA A 338 6.06 -19.01 -3.51
C ALA A 338 7.05 -20.18 -3.48
N SER A 339 6.55 -21.42 -3.58
CA SER A 339 7.41 -22.58 -3.81
C SER A 339 8.26 -22.32 -5.05
N ARG A 340 9.57 -22.56 -4.97
CA ARG A 340 10.43 -22.50 -6.18
C ARG A 340 9.80 -23.41 -7.22
N PRO A 341 9.61 -22.98 -8.46
CA PRO A 341 9.30 -23.92 -9.53
C PRO A 341 10.45 -24.93 -9.52
N THR A 342 10.11 -26.20 -9.38
CA THR A 342 11.06 -27.29 -9.61
C THR A 342 11.63 -27.07 -11.00
N SER A 343 12.92 -26.76 -11.09
CA SER A 343 13.61 -26.62 -12.36
C SER A 343 13.34 -27.87 -13.20
N PRO A 344 12.95 -27.73 -14.48
CA PRO A 344 12.95 -28.87 -15.37
C PRO A 344 14.37 -29.46 -15.35
N ARG A 345 14.49 -30.72 -15.04
CA ARG A 345 15.75 -31.43 -15.13
C ARG A 345 16.29 -31.19 -16.53
N CYS A 346 17.44 -30.52 -16.62
CA CYS A 346 18.23 -30.47 -17.83
C CYS A 346 18.57 -31.90 -18.18
N SER A 347 17.82 -32.52 -19.10
CA SER A 347 18.19 -33.75 -19.73
C SER A 347 19.41 -33.47 -20.58
N ALA A 348 20.51 -34.09 -20.19
CA ALA A 348 21.79 -34.04 -20.84
C ALA A 348 21.68 -34.30 -22.36
N TRP A 349 22.23 -33.40 -23.14
CA TRP A 349 22.67 -33.73 -24.50
C TRP A 349 24.07 -34.32 -24.38
N ARG A 350 24.19 -35.58 -24.78
CA ARG A 350 25.46 -36.18 -25.23
C ARG A 350 25.67 -35.85 -26.68
#